data_b3feacda2c8ed18765192023f59d4165
#
_entry.id   b3feacda2c8ed18765192023f59d4165
#
_cell.length_a   1.000
_cell.length_b   1.000
_cell.length_c   1.000
_cell.angle_alpha   90.00
_cell.angle_beta   90.00
_cell.angle_gamma   90.00
#
_symmetry.space_group_name_H-M   'P 1'
#
loop_
_entity.id
_entity.type
_entity.pdbx_description
1 polymer ?
#
loop_
_entity_poly.entity_id
_entity_poly.type
_entity_poly.pdbx_seq_one_letter_code
_entity_poly.pdbx_strand_id
1 'polypeptide(L)'
;MEISFGPGGNGESWGRRKFPEQLPEYLSGLGLNGYEIECGRGVRLAEKTPALLPGLAKEHGIYVTLHAPYFISLSSVEEETRLKSVEYIFQSAQAAHSVGARKIVVHSGSCSKMTREEATELAKDTLKKAQERLDSEGLSEIIICPETMGKVNQLGTLEEVLELCR
;
A
#
# COMPACT_ATOMS: atom_id res chain seq x y z
N MET A 1 -19.39 -10.38 2.76
CA MET A 1 -18.20 -9.51 2.68
C MET A 1 -18.48 -8.32 3.56
N GLU A 2 -17.71 -8.12 4.60
CA GLU A 2 -17.83 -6.94 5.47
C GLU A 2 -17.04 -5.78 4.86
N ILE A 3 -17.66 -4.59 4.79
CA ILE A 3 -17.01 -3.40 4.23
C ILE A 3 -16.44 -2.60 5.39
N SER A 4 -15.15 -2.26 5.32
CA SER A 4 -14.47 -1.41 6.30
C SER A 4 -14.24 -0.03 5.71
N PHE A 5 -14.45 1.00 6.53
CA PHE A 5 -14.19 2.39 6.20
C PHE A 5 -13.18 2.98 7.16
N GLY A 6 -12.27 3.79 6.65
CA GLY A 6 -11.25 4.41 7.47
C GLY A 6 -10.45 5.49 6.75
N PRO A 7 -9.65 6.28 7.48
CA PRO A 7 -8.77 7.28 6.90
C PRO A 7 -7.47 6.66 6.38
N GLY A 8 -6.88 7.31 5.37
CA GLY A 8 -5.47 7.17 5.01
C GLY A 8 -4.64 8.09 5.91
N GLY A 9 -3.85 7.48 6.79
CA GLY A 9 -3.02 8.20 7.75
C GLY A 9 -3.77 9.00 8.80
N ASN A 10 -3.03 9.82 9.51
CA ASN A 10 -3.54 10.68 10.57
C ASN A 10 -4.01 12.01 9.98
N GLY A 11 -5.33 12.19 9.85
CA GLY A 11 -5.92 13.46 9.42
C GLY A 11 -5.81 14.56 10.49
N GLU A 12 -6.26 15.77 10.16
CA GLU A 12 -6.22 16.93 11.09
C GLU A 12 -6.95 16.65 12.42
N SER A 13 -8.04 15.90 12.38
CA SER A 13 -8.82 15.51 13.56
C SER A 13 -8.08 14.55 14.49
N TRP A 14 -6.98 13.94 14.06
CA TRP A 14 -6.11 13.13 14.92
C TRP A 14 -5.50 13.95 16.06
N GLY A 15 -5.08 15.17 15.79
CA GLY A 15 -4.53 16.10 16.77
C GLY A 15 -3.24 15.56 17.43
N ARG A 16 -3.20 15.55 18.76
CA ARG A 16 -2.03 15.11 19.56
C ARG A 16 -2.13 13.68 20.09
N ARG A 17 -2.99 12.85 19.53
CA ARG A 17 -3.15 11.45 19.94
C ARG A 17 -1.87 10.64 19.73
N LYS A 18 -1.70 9.61 20.57
CA LYS A 18 -0.56 8.68 20.45
C LYS A 18 -0.94 7.51 19.56
N PHE A 19 -0.16 7.28 18.51
CA PHE A 19 -0.31 6.13 17.63
C PHE A 19 0.62 4.99 18.08
N PRO A 20 0.18 3.72 18.09
CA PRO A 20 -1.16 3.24 17.73
C PRO A 20 -2.16 3.18 18.90
N GLU A 21 -1.77 3.53 20.11
CA GLU A 21 -2.51 3.26 21.34
C GLU A 21 -3.92 3.88 21.35
N GLN A 22 -4.08 5.08 20.77
CA GLN A 22 -5.36 5.79 20.74
C GLN A 22 -6.12 5.64 19.42
N LEU A 23 -5.65 4.74 18.51
CA LEU A 23 -6.32 4.49 17.25
C LEU A 23 -7.74 3.89 17.44
N PRO A 24 -7.96 2.89 18.31
CA PRO A 24 -9.30 2.33 18.47
C PRO A 24 -10.34 3.37 18.93
N GLU A 25 -10.00 4.18 19.93
CA GLU A 25 -10.87 5.25 20.42
C GLU A 25 -11.19 6.27 19.34
N TYR A 26 -10.18 6.68 18.56
CA TYR A 26 -10.33 7.63 17.46
C TYR A 26 -11.27 7.11 16.39
N LEU A 27 -11.05 5.89 15.89
CA LEU A 27 -11.89 5.30 14.85
C LEU A 27 -13.33 5.07 15.34
N SER A 28 -13.48 4.51 16.54
CA SER A 28 -14.81 4.29 17.16
C SER A 28 -15.59 5.59 17.31
N GLY A 29 -14.93 6.67 17.73
CA GLY A 29 -15.55 8.00 17.85
C GLY A 29 -16.03 8.59 16.51
N LEU A 30 -15.51 8.09 15.37
CA LEU A 30 -15.92 8.47 14.04
C LEU A 30 -16.86 7.44 13.37
N GLY A 31 -17.17 6.33 14.04
CA GLY A 31 -17.94 5.23 13.48
C GLY A 31 -17.18 4.46 12.37
N LEU A 32 -15.85 4.43 12.44
CA LEU A 32 -14.96 3.81 11.46
C LEU A 32 -14.31 2.54 12.01
N ASN A 33 -13.94 1.61 11.11
CA ASN A 33 -13.32 0.35 11.45
C ASN A 33 -12.15 -0.03 10.53
N GLY A 34 -11.65 0.90 9.73
CA GLY A 34 -10.49 0.74 8.85
C GLY A 34 -9.43 1.79 9.12
N TYR A 35 -8.18 1.47 8.82
CA TYR A 35 -7.07 2.41 8.88
C TYR A 35 -5.98 2.04 7.88
N GLU A 36 -5.54 3.00 7.09
CA GLU A 36 -4.41 2.84 6.18
C GLU A 36 -3.17 3.52 6.73
N ILE A 37 -2.09 2.76 6.88
CA ILE A 37 -0.79 3.31 7.30
C ILE A 37 -0.13 3.97 6.08
N GLU A 38 0.18 5.25 6.19
CA GLU A 38 0.82 6.02 5.11
C GLU A 38 2.35 5.94 5.18
N CYS A 39 2.96 5.29 4.19
CA CYS A 39 4.42 5.24 4.02
C CYS A 39 4.92 6.16 2.89
N GLY A 40 4.23 7.27 2.61
CA GLY A 40 4.46 8.12 1.44
C GLY A 40 5.92 8.53 1.19
N ARG A 41 6.69 8.78 2.23
CA ARG A 41 8.11 9.20 2.13
C ARG A 41 9.13 8.10 2.43
N GLY A 42 8.70 6.85 2.37
CA GLY A 42 9.51 5.66 2.66
C GLY A 42 8.93 4.84 3.80
N VAL A 43 9.27 3.56 3.80
CA VAL A 43 8.72 2.59 4.77
C VAL A 43 9.41 2.77 6.11
N ARG A 44 8.74 3.44 7.04
CA ARG A 44 9.25 3.67 8.40
C ARG A 44 8.12 3.52 9.41
N LEU A 45 8.20 2.51 10.24
CA LEU A 45 7.31 2.31 11.37
C LEU A 45 8.05 2.63 12.67
N ALA A 46 7.37 3.28 13.61
CA ALA A 46 7.91 3.40 14.96
C ALA A 46 7.99 2.00 15.60
N GLU A 47 9.03 1.73 16.38
CA GLU A 47 9.33 0.42 16.99
C GLU A 47 8.12 -0.21 17.70
N LYS A 48 7.35 0.60 18.40
CA LYS A 48 6.14 0.14 19.10
C LYS A 48 4.97 -0.23 18.20
N THR A 49 4.95 0.21 16.93
CA THR A 49 3.81 -0.02 16.05
C THR A 49 3.61 -1.51 15.74
N PRO A 50 4.62 -2.28 15.31
CA PRO A 50 4.47 -3.73 15.13
C PRO A 50 4.16 -4.48 16.44
N ALA A 51 4.61 -3.96 17.57
CA ALA A 51 4.38 -4.60 18.86
C ALA A 51 2.93 -4.46 19.37
N LEU A 52 2.26 -3.35 19.07
CA LEU A 52 0.96 -3.01 19.63
C LEU A 52 -0.19 -3.10 18.63
N LEU A 53 0.01 -2.64 17.42
CA LEU A 53 -1.08 -2.48 16.43
C LEU A 53 -1.81 -3.78 16.10
N PRO A 54 -1.14 -4.93 15.89
CA PRO A 54 -1.85 -6.18 15.58
C PRO A 54 -2.83 -6.60 16.67
N GLY A 55 -2.42 -6.46 17.94
CA GLY A 55 -3.27 -6.76 19.10
C GLY A 55 -4.48 -5.83 19.17
N LEU A 56 -4.26 -4.53 19.09
CA LEU A 56 -5.32 -3.51 19.09
C LEU A 56 -6.29 -3.69 17.91
N ALA A 57 -5.77 -3.94 16.71
CA ALA A 57 -6.59 -4.14 15.54
C ALA A 57 -7.51 -5.37 15.68
N LYS A 58 -6.97 -6.48 16.18
CA LYS A 58 -7.74 -7.71 16.43
C LYS A 58 -8.81 -7.50 17.50
N GLU A 59 -8.46 -6.88 18.62
CA GLU A 59 -9.36 -6.65 19.76
C GLU A 59 -10.55 -5.75 19.39
N HIS A 60 -10.30 -4.72 18.56
CA HIS A 60 -11.31 -3.73 18.20
C HIS A 60 -11.91 -3.89 16.81
N GLY A 61 -11.59 -4.98 16.10
CA GLY A 61 -12.13 -5.26 14.76
C GLY A 61 -11.69 -4.24 13.70
N ILE A 62 -10.47 -3.69 13.82
CA ILE A 62 -9.93 -2.70 12.89
C ILE A 62 -9.25 -3.41 11.73
N TYR A 63 -9.65 -3.07 10.51
CA TYR A 63 -9.01 -3.52 9.29
C TYR A 63 -7.85 -2.59 8.93
N VAL A 64 -6.64 -3.14 8.86
CA VAL A 64 -5.42 -2.35 8.58
C VAL A 64 -4.92 -2.66 7.16
N THR A 65 -4.60 -1.61 6.41
CA THR A 65 -3.85 -1.65 5.15
C THR A 65 -2.60 -0.78 5.26
N LEU A 66 -1.71 -0.85 4.27
CA LEU A 66 -0.53 0.00 4.21
C LEU A 66 -0.40 0.59 2.81
N HIS A 67 -0.29 1.90 2.71
CA HIS A 67 0.04 2.59 1.47
C HIS A 67 1.56 2.65 1.30
N ALA A 68 2.06 2.09 0.21
CA ALA A 68 3.48 2.07 -0.14
C ALA A 68 3.99 3.48 -0.52
N PRO A 69 5.32 3.70 -0.59
CA PRO A 69 5.87 4.99 -0.96
C PRO A 69 5.38 5.51 -2.31
N TYR A 70 4.99 6.79 -2.38
CA TYR A 70 4.42 7.42 -3.57
C TYR A 70 5.39 7.48 -4.77
N PHE A 71 6.68 7.33 -4.54
CA PHE A 71 7.71 7.37 -5.58
C PHE A 71 7.96 6.02 -6.26
N ILE A 72 7.23 4.98 -5.92
CA ILE A 72 7.21 3.72 -6.67
C ILE A 72 6.76 4.02 -8.10
N SER A 73 7.51 3.50 -9.08
CA SER A 73 7.24 3.69 -10.50
C SER A 73 7.35 2.35 -11.22
N LEU A 74 6.22 1.65 -11.34
CA LEU A 74 6.17 0.32 -11.96
C LEU A 74 6.45 0.36 -13.46
N SER A 75 6.12 1.47 -14.13
CA SER A 75 6.22 1.67 -15.57
C SER A 75 7.43 2.52 -16.00
N SER A 76 8.43 2.74 -15.14
CA SER A 76 9.62 3.50 -15.53
C SER A 76 10.31 2.86 -16.74
N VAL A 77 10.76 3.68 -17.71
CA VAL A 77 11.62 3.21 -18.82
C VAL A 77 12.97 2.70 -18.32
N GLU A 78 13.45 3.24 -17.22
CA GLU A 78 14.70 2.84 -16.58
C GLU A 78 14.49 1.58 -15.74
N GLU A 79 15.11 0.48 -16.16
CA GLU A 79 14.99 -0.81 -15.44
C GLU A 79 15.45 -0.72 -14.00
N GLU A 80 16.52 0.03 -13.71
CA GLU A 80 17.01 0.23 -12.35
C GLU A 80 15.94 0.84 -11.44
N THR A 81 15.14 1.80 -11.96
CA THR A 81 14.03 2.40 -11.22
C THR A 81 12.92 1.39 -10.96
N ARG A 82 12.62 0.50 -11.92
CA ARG A 82 11.64 -0.57 -11.71
C ARG A 82 12.12 -1.59 -10.68
N LEU A 83 13.39 -1.98 -10.72
CA LEU A 83 13.98 -2.89 -9.71
C LEU A 83 13.98 -2.26 -8.31
N LYS A 84 14.27 -0.95 -8.18
CA LYS A 84 14.10 -0.23 -6.91
C LYS A 84 12.65 -0.22 -6.45
N SER A 85 11.69 -0.13 -7.37
CA SER A 85 10.27 -0.20 -7.04
C SER A 85 9.87 -1.58 -6.49
N VAL A 86 10.42 -2.66 -7.04
CA VAL A 86 10.25 -4.02 -6.48
C VAL A 86 10.75 -4.08 -5.04
N GLU A 87 11.93 -3.51 -4.77
CA GLU A 87 12.48 -3.48 -3.41
C GLU A 87 11.61 -2.67 -2.43
N TYR A 88 11.06 -1.53 -2.85
CA TYR A 88 10.13 -0.76 -2.02
C TYR A 88 8.81 -1.48 -1.77
N ILE A 89 8.30 -2.23 -2.74
CA ILE A 89 7.13 -3.11 -2.56
C ILE A 89 7.44 -4.19 -1.53
N PHE A 90 8.60 -4.83 -1.63
CA PHE A 90 9.04 -5.84 -0.67
C PHE A 90 9.15 -5.27 0.76
N GLN A 91 9.78 -4.11 0.94
CA GLN A 91 9.85 -3.44 2.24
C GLN A 91 8.46 -3.08 2.78
N SER A 92 7.55 -2.64 1.90
CA SER A 92 6.16 -2.35 2.26
C SER A 92 5.42 -3.61 2.72
N ALA A 93 5.65 -4.74 2.04
CA ALA A 93 5.07 -6.04 2.40
C ALA A 93 5.58 -6.53 3.76
N GLN A 94 6.89 -6.39 4.03
CA GLN A 94 7.46 -6.72 5.35
C GLN A 94 6.84 -5.86 6.46
N ALA A 95 6.69 -4.56 6.21
CA ALA A 95 6.06 -3.66 7.17
C ALA A 95 4.58 -4.01 7.38
N ALA A 96 3.83 -4.27 6.30
CA ALA A 96 2.43 -4.70 6.36
C ALA A 96 2.28 -5.98 7.18
N HIS A 97 3.09 -7.01 6.88
CA HIS A 97 3.13 -8.26 7.63
C HIS A 97 3.37 -8.01 9.13
N SER A 98 4.34 -7.16 9.48
CA SER A 98 4.69 -6.87 10.88
C SER A 98 3.57 -6.22 11.68
N VAL A 99 2.65 -5.52 11.03
CA VAL A 99 1.49 -4.86 11.67
C VAL A 99 0.18 -5.63 11.50
N GLY A 100 0.22 -6.84 10.94
CA GLY A 100 -0.95 -7.69 10.72
C GLY A 100 -1.82 -7.26 9.52
N ALA A 101 -1.34 -6.34 8.67
CA ALA A 101 -1.99 -5.98 7.42
C ALA A 101 -1.68 -7.01 6.33
N ARG A 102 -2.65 -7.25 5.44
CA ARG A 102 -2.50 -8.19 4.31
C ARG A 102 -2.58 -7.52 2.95
N LYS A 103 -2.75 -6.21 2.90
CA LYS A 103 -2.84 -5.44 1.66
C LYS A 103 -1.90 -4.26 1.70
N ILE A 104 -1.20 -4.07 0.59
CA ILE A 104 -0.40 -2.88 0.33
C ILE A 104 -0.94 -2.17 -0.90
N VAL A 105 -1.20 -0.87 -0.79
CA VAL A 105 -1.63 -0.03 -1.92
C VAL A 105 -0.40 0.54 -2.61
N VAL A 106 -0.37 0.45 -3.95
CA VAL A 106 0.80 0.80 -4.75
C VAL A 106 0.38 1.63 -5.97
N HIS A 107 1.03 2.76 -6.19
CA HIS A 107 0.86 3.53 -7.41
C HIS A 107 1.35 2.75 -8.63
N SER A 108 0.55 2.72 -9.69
CA SER A 108 0.83 1.96 -10.92
C SER A 108 1.94 2.56 -11.80
N GLY A 109 2.32 3.82 -11.54
CA GLY A 109 3.38 4.51 -12.29
C GLY A 109 2.86 5.56 -13.27
N SER A 110 3.72 5.98 -14.19
CA SER A 110 3.44 7.06 -15.13
C SER A 110 3.66 6.62 -16.58
N CYS A 111 2.83 7.11 -17.50
CA CYS A 111 3.04 6.87 -18.93
C CYS A 111 4.28 7.58 -19.46
N SER A 112 4.72 8.68 -18.82
CA SER A 112 5.87 9.45 -19.28
C SER A 112 5.75 9.84 -20.77
N LYS A 113 6.64 9.34 -21.64
CA LYS A 113 6.63 9.54 -23.10
C LYS A 113 6.17 8.29 -23.88
N MET A 114 5.72 7.27 -23.18
CA MET A 114 5.22 6.01 -23.76
C MET A 114 3.71 6.08 -24.00
N THR A 115 3.21 5.15 -24.83
CA THR A 115 1.78 4.87 -24.88
C THR A 115 1.31 4.26 -23.55
N ARG A 116 0.02 4.30 -23.27
CA ARG A 116 -0.54 3.69 -22.05
C ARG A 116 -0.37 2.18 -22.06
N GLU A 117 -0.48 1.57 -23.22
CA GLU A 117 -0.28 0.13 -23.45
C GLU A 117 1.16 -0.28 -23.11
N GLU A 118 2.17 0.43 -23.63
CA GLU A 118 3.58 0.17 -23.32
C GLU A 118 3.86 0.33 -21.82
N ALA A 119 3.34 1.39 -21.21
CA ALA A 119 3.50 1.64 -19.78
C ALA A 119 2.81 0.55 -18.93
N THR A 120 1.64 0.05 -19.34
CA THR A 120 0.93 -1.03 -18.66
C THR A 120 1.71 -2.34 -18.70
N GLU A 121 2.31 -2.68 -19.84
CA GLU A 121 3.13 -3.90 -19.97
C GLU A 121 4.38 -3.84 -19.06
N LEU A 122 5.06 -2.68 -18.98
CA LEU A 122 6.17 -2.51 -18.04
C LEU A 122 5.72 -2.63 -16.57
N ALA A 123 4.56 -2.07 -16.23
CA ALA A 123 4.00 -2.18 -14.90
C ALA A 123 3.66 -3.63 -14.52
N LYS A 124 3.09 -4.41 -15.46
CA LYS A 124 2.81 -5.84 -15.28
C LYS A 124 4.09 -6.63 -15.00
N ASP A 125 5.13 -6.44 -15.83
CA ASP A 125 6.43 -7.10 -15.63
C ASP A 125 7.01 -6.79 -14.25
N THR A 126 6.92 -5.52 -13.82
CA THR A 126 7.41 -5.09 -12.53
C THR A 126 6.60 -5.67 -11.37
N LEU A 127 5.26 -5.73 -11.48
CA LEU A 127 4.40 -6.36 -10.48
C LEU A 127 4.66 -7.86 -10.38
N LYS A 128 4.85 -8.54 -11.51
CA LYS A 128 5.21 -9.96 -11.52
C LYS A 128 6.52 -10.22 -10.78
N LYS A 129 7.57 -9.42 -11.04
CA LYS A 129 8.84 -9.50 -10.31
C LYS A 129 8.67 -9.22 -8.82
N ALA A 130 7.81 -8.26 -8.47
CA ALA A 130 7.50 -7.98 -7.06
C ALA A 130 6.79 -9.17 -6.40
N GLN A 131 5.80 -9.77 -7.05
CA GLN A 131 5.11 -10.95 -6.52
C GLN A 131 6.06 -12.14 -6.36
N GLU A 132 6.89 -12.43 -7.37
CA GLU A 132 7.92 -13.48 -7.28
C GLU A 132 8.89 -13.25 -6.11
N ARG A 133 9.25 -11.97 -5.84
CA ARG A 133 10.06 -11.60 -4.68
C ARG A 133 9.34 -11.86 -3.37
N LEU A 134 8.06 -11.50 -3.25
CA LEU A 134 7.26 -11.75 -2.07
C LEU A 134 7.13 -13.25 -1.81
N ASP A 135 6.84 -14.05 -2.84
CA ASP A 135 6.68 -15.49 -2.74
C ASP A 135 7.97 -16.17 -2.26
N SER A 136 9.12 -15.74 -2.81
CA SER A 136 10.44 -16.29 -2.42
C SER A 136 10.84 -15.98 -0.98
N GLU A 137 10.29 -14.92 -0.39
CA GLU A 137 10.58 -14.47 0.97
C GLU A 137 9.49 -14.85 1.98
N GLY A 138 8.52 -15.69 1.58
CA GLY A 138 7.47 -16.19 2.47
C GLY A 138 6.40 -15.16 2.81
N LEU A 139 6.18 -14.16 1.94
CA LEU A 139 5.18 -13.09 2.07
C LEU A 139 4.04 -13.23 1.05
N SER A 140 3.79 -14.43 0.54
CA SER A 140 2.77 -14.72 -0.47
C SER A 140 1.33 -14.38 -0.03
N GLU A 141 1.07 -14.21 1.28
CA GLU A 141 -0.21 -13.79 1.81
C GLU A 141 -0.46 -12.26 1.69
N ILE A 142 0.56 -11.47 1.34
CA ILE A 142 0.44 -10.03 1.14
C ILE A 142 -0.03 -9.75 -0.28
N ILE A 143 -1.14 -9.07 -0.40
CA ILE A 143 -1.77 -8.71 -1.67
C ILE A 143 -1.29 -7.32 -2.09
N ILE A 144 -0.71 -7.23 -3.29
CA ILE A 144 -0.38 -5.96 -3.92
C ILE A 144 -1.66 -5.41 -4.58
N CYS A 145 -2.07 -4.21 -4.20
CA CYS A 145 -3.27 -3.54 -4.70
C CYS A 145 -2.86 -2.31 -5.53
N PRO A 146 -2.84 -2.39 -6.86
CA PRO A 146 -2.63 -1.22 -7.70
C PRO A 146 -3.73 -0.17 -7.48
N GLU A 147 -3.34 1.10 -7.34
CA GLU A 147 -4.28 2.18 -7.06
C GLU A 147 -4.86 2.78 -8.34
N THR A 148 -6.19 3.10 -8.29
CA THR A 148 -6.80 3.90 -9.35
C THR A 148 -6.37 5.37 -9.23
N MET A 149 -5.95 5.98 -10.34
CA MET A 149 -5.37 7.32 -10.37
C MET A 149 -6.15 8.25 -11.30
N GLY A 150 -6.41 9.47 -10.82
CA GLY A 150 -7.14 10.50 -11.59
C GLY A 150 -6.27 11.41 -12.46
N LYS A 151 -4.94 11.26 -12.45
CA LYS A 151 -4.03 12.12 -13.24
C LYS A 151 -3.79 11.54 -14.63
N VAL A 152 -3.94 12.39 -15.66
CA VAL A 152 -3.85 12.00 -17.07
C VAL A 152 -2.56 11.23 -17.44
N ASN A 153 -1.43 11.62 -16.86
CA ASN A 153 -0.13 10.99 -17.16
C ASN A 153 0.23 9.81 -16.25
N GLN A 154 -0.68 9.41 -15.35
CA GLN A 154 -0.46 8.24 -14.49
C GLN A 154 -1.32 7.07 -14.99
N LEU A 155 -0.78 5.86 -14.87
CA LEU A 155 -1.56 4.64 -14.98
C LEU A 155 -2.52 4.54 -13.80
N GLY A 156 -3.69 3.97 -14.02
CA GLY A 156 -4.66 3.75 -12.96
C GLY A 156 -6.09 4.07 -13.35
N THR A 157 -6.45 4.05 -14.66
CA THR A 157 -7.86 3.92 -15.02
C THR A 157 -8.39 2.60 -14.46
N LEU A 158 -9.71 2.47 -14.32
CA LEU A 158 -10.30 1.23 -13.81
C LEU A 158 -9.90 0.02 -14.66
N GLU A 159 -9.92 0.19 -15.98
CA GLU A 159 -9.55 -0.87 -16.95
C GLU A 159 -8.09 -1.29 -16.78
N GLU A 160 -7.18 -0.33 -16.63
CA GLU A 160 -5.75 -0.61 -16.41
C GLU A 160 -5.52 -1.33 -15.07
N VAL A 161 -6.15 -0.88 -14.00
CA VAL A 161 -6.03 -1.55 -12.69
C VAL A 161 -6.56 -2.98 -12.76
N LEU A 162 -7.70 -3.20 -13.41
CA LEU A 162 -8.23 -4.54 -13.63
C LEU A 162 -7.29 -5.42 -14.48
N GLU A 163 -6.58 -4.82 -15.42
CA GLU A 163 -5.58 -5.51 -16.23
C GLU A 163 -4.32 -5.85 -15.43
N LEU A 164 -3.85 -4.94 -14.56
CA LEU A 164 -2.72 -5.17 -13.67
C LEU A 164 -3.00 -6.23 -12.58
N CYS A 165 -4.25 -6.49 -12.26
CA CYS A 165 -4.68 -7.51 -11.29
C CYS A 165 -4.85 -8.92 -11.88
N ARG A 166 -4.64 -9.12 -13.18
CA ARG A 166 -4.78 -10.41 -13.88
C ARG A 166 -3.46 -11.16 -13.99
#